data_b0360bbc62839b481278eb7b8cfec8e6
#
_entry.id   b0360bbc62839b481278eb7b8cfec8e6
#
_cell.length_a   1.000
_cell.length_b   1.000
_cell.length_c   1.000
_cell.angle_alpha   90.00
_cell.angle_beta   90.00
_cell.angle_gamma   90.00
#
_symmetry.space_group_name_H-M   'P 1'
#
loop_
_entity.id
_entity.type
_entity.pdbx_description
1 polymer ?
#
loop_
_entity_poly.entity_id
_entity_poly.type
_entity_poly.pdbx_seq_one_letter_code
_entity_poly.pdbx_strand_id
1 'polypeptide(L)'
;MSTNRLVYLDNNATTRIAPEVVESMMPCLTDYWGNPSSAYSLAIKPANLIEEARERVARLIGSDKRNIVFTSCGTESNNAAIQGSLMANPMKRHVVTTAVEHSANIKFCRHLEKCGYEVTLLPVDLDGAIDFCDLQSAIRQDTAIVSIMWANNETGVLFPIEEIAAICRSNNVLFHTDAVQ
;
A
#
# COMPACT_ATOMS: atom_id res chain seq x y z
N MET A 1 42.25 9.34 17.20
CA MET A 1 40.84 9.35 17.63
C MET A 1 40.09 8.44 16.68
N SER A 2 39.61 7.29 17.15
CA SER A 2 38.81 6.37 16.34
C SER A 2 37.47 7.05 16.06
N THR A 3 37.24 7.44 14.80
CA THR A 3 35.91 7.87 14.38
C THR A 3 35.02 6.63 14.38
N ASN A 4 34.21 6.46 15.41
CA ASN A 4 33.19 5.42 15.42
C ASN A 4 32.25 5.68 14.22
N ARG A 5 32.49 4.99 13.10
CA ARG A 5 31.63 5.06 11.93
C ARG A 5 30.34 4.30 12.25
N LEU A 6 29.22 5.01 12.39
CA LEU A 6 27.91 4.38 12.50
C LEU A 6 27.59 3.64 11.19
N VAL A 7 27.28 2.36 11.29
CA VAL A 7 26.79 1.54 10.18
C VAL A 7 25.31 1.25 10.45
N TYR A 8 24.44 1.74 9.58
CA TYR A 8 22.99 1.51 9.65
C TYR A 8 22.60 0.44 8.63
N LEU A 9 22.01 -0.68 9.09
CA LEU A 9 21.69 -1.85 8.29
C LEU A 9 20.18 -2.16 8.24
N ASP A 10 19.34 -1.34 8.88
CA ASP A 10 17.89 -1.56 8.99
C ASP A 10 17.12 -0.63 8.03
N ASN A 11 17.48 -0.67 6.74
CA ASN A 11 16.84 0.18 5.73
C ASN A 11 15.38 -0.24 5.41
N ASN A 12 14.98 -1.45 5.81
CA ASN A 12 13.59 -1.88 5.68
C ASN A 12 12.66 -1.17 6.69
N ALA A 13 13.18 -0.78 7.85
CA ALA A 13 12.41 -0.02 8.84
C ALA A 13 12.31 1.46 8.46
N THR A 14 13.44 2.07 8.07
CA THR A 14 13.48 3.48 7.66
C THR A 14 14.74 3.79 6.85
N THR A 15 14.69 4.84 6.04
CA THR A 15 15.83 5.34 5.30
C THR A 15 16.01 6.84 5.54
N ARG A 16 17.23 7.31 5.36
CA ARG A 16 17.51 8.75 5.38
C ARG A 16 16.85 9.40 4.16
N ILE A 17 16.16 10.51 4.38
CA ILE A 17 15.61 11.30 3.27
C ILE A 17 16.77 11.81 2.41
N ALA A 18 16.66 11.64 1.09
CA ALA A 18 17.65 12.14 0.15
C ALA A 18 17.75 13.67 0.22
N PRO A 19 18.95 14.25 0.13
CA PRO A 19 19.14 15.70 0.21
C PRO A 19 18.27 16.49 -0.78
N GLU A 20 18.14 16.00 -2.00
CA GLU A 20 17.33 16.63 -3.06
C GLU A 20 15.83 16.67 -2.70
N VAL A 21 15.36 15.66 -1.96
CA VAL A 21 13.98 15.60 -1.45
C VAL A 21 13.80 16.64 -0.34
N VAL A 22 14.77 16.77 0.57
CA VAL A 22 14.73 17.78 1.64
C VAL A 22 14.69 19.19 1.03
N GLU A 23 15.56 19.47 0.05
CA GLU A 23 15.59 20.75 -0.67
C GLU A 23 14.24 21.07 -1.34
N SER A 24 13.62 20.07 -1.95
CA SER A 24 12.31 20.23 -2.61
C SER A 24 11.17 20.44 -1.61
N MET A 25 11.27 19.88 -0.40
CA MET A 25 10.26 20.02 0.65
C MET A 25 10.35 21.37 1.39
N MET A 26 11.54 21.92 1.56
CA MET A 26 11.76 23.13 2.39
C MET A 26 10.85 24.29 2.01
N PRO A 27 10.68 24.67 0.74
CA PRO A 27 9.78 25.76 0.35
C PRO A 27 8.32 25.54 0.76
N CYS A 28 7.87 24.28 0.81
CA CYS A 28 6.51 23.95 1.25
C CYS A 28 6.33 24.13 2.76
N LEU A 29 7.42 24.09 3.53
CA LEU A 29 7.39 24.29 4.98
C LEU A 29 7.57 25.77 5.38
N THR A 30 8.15 26.59 4.52
CA THR A 30 8.52 27.99 4.82
C THR A 30 7.71 29.02 4.03
N ASP A 31 7.56 28.84 2.72
CA ASP A 31 7.02 29.86 1.82
C ASP A 31 5.61 29.50 1.29
N TYR A 32 5.36 28.21 0.99
CA TYR A 32 4.13 27.75 0.35
C TYR A 32 3.19 27.06 1.33
N TRP A 33 2.93 27.68 2.48
CA TRP A 33 2.14 27.13 3.58
C TRP A 33 0.63 27.38 3.47
N GLY A 34 0.15 28.03 2.39
CA GLY A 34 -1.27 28.26 2.17
C GLY A 34 -2.07 26.96 2.03
N ASN A 35 -3.31 26.96 2.56
CA ASN A 35 -4.18 25.80 2.43
C ASN A 35 -4.55 25.57 0.95
N PRO A 36 -4.14 24.44 0.34
CA PRO A 36 -4.37 24.16 -1.09
C PRO A 36 -5.84 24.08 -1.50
N SER A 37 -6.76 23.89 -0.54
CA SER A 37 -8.20 23.81 -0.79
C SER A 37 -8.90 25.18 -0.74
N SER A 38 -8.18 26.27 -0.45
CA SER A 38 -8.75 27.62 -0.35
C SER A 38 -8.74 28.36 -1.69
N ALA A 39 -9.62 29.37 -1.82
CA ALA A 39 -9.78 30.13 -3.06
C ALA A 39 -8.87 31.36 -3.20
N TYR A 40 -8.08 31.72 -2.19
CA TYR A 40 -7.18 32.87 -2.22
C TYR A 40 -5.84 32.56 -2.90
N SER A 41 -5.14 33.60 -3.32
CA SER A 41 -3.90 33.50 -4.14
C SER A 41 -2.79 32.69 -3.47
N LEU A 42 -2.66 32.76 -2.15
CA LEU A 42 -1.64 31.99 -1.40
C LEU A 42 -1.84 30.46 -1.51
N ALA A 43 -3.05 30.00 -1.81
CA ALA A 43 -3.39 28.58 -1.97
C ALA A 43 -2.96 28.01 -3.34
N ILE A 44 -2.80 28.86 -4.37
CA ILE A 44 -2.59 28.41 -5.75
C ILE A 44 -1.29 27.62 -5.90
N LYS A 45 -0.20 28.12 -5.31
CA LYS A 45 1.10 27.47 -5.45
C LYS A 45 1.15 26.09 -4.80
N PRO A 46 0.73 25.90 -3.52
CA PRO A 46 0.67 24.56 -2.92
C PRO A 46 -0.31 23.62 -3.64
N ALA A 47 -1.45 24.09 -4.12
CA ALA A 47 -2.37 23.28 -4.92
C ALA A 47 -1.71 22.73 -6.19
N ASN A 48 -1.02 23.60 -6.95
CA ASN A 48 -0.32 23.19 -8.17
C ASN A 48 0.80 22.19 -7.89
N LEU A 49 1.55 22.35 -6.79
CA LEU A 49 2.62 21.41 -6.41
C LEU A 49 2.06 20.01 -6.07
N ILE A 50 0.91 19.93 -5.39
CA ILE A 50 0.24 18.66 -5.11
C ILE A 50 -0.21 17.99 -6.41
N GLU A 51 -0.83 18.74 -7.33
CA GLU A 51 -1.28 18.18 -8.61
C GLU A 51 -0.10 17.73 -9.49
N GLU A 52 0.99 18.48 -9.52
CA GLU A 52 2.21 18.08 -10.22
C GLU A 52 2.82 16.80 -9.63
N ALA A 53 2.88 16.69 -8.30
CA ALA A 53 3.32 15.48 -7.61
C ALA A 53 2.44 14.27 -7.96
N ARG A 54 1.12 14.47 -7.96
CA ARG A 54 0.13 13.45 -8.34
C ARG A 54 0.33 12.96 -9.78
N GLU A 55 0.57 13.87 -10.73
CA GLU A 55 0.88 13.52 -12.12
C GLU A 55 2.19 12.73 -12.27
N ARG A 56 3.21 13.09 -11.49
CA ARG A 56 4.51 12.40 -11.52
C ARG A 56 4.38 10.97 -11.00
N VAL A 57 3.66 10.77 -9.88
CA VAL A 57 3.38 9.43 -9.34
C VAL A 57 2.55 8.61 -10.33
N ALA A 58 1.49 9.19 -10.89
CA ALA A 58 0.65 8.52 -11.88
C ALA A 58 1.46 8.02 -13.09
N ARG A 59 2.34 8.86 -13.64
CA ARG A 59 3.24 8.48 -14.74
C ARG A 59 4.19 7.34 -14.36
N LEU A 60 4.74 7.36 -13.15
CA LEU A 60 5.65 6.33 -12.65
C LEU A 60 5.02 4.94 -12.66
N ILE A 61 3.74 4.86 -12.26
CA ILE A 61 3.02 3.58 -12.14
C ILE A 61 2.08 3.30 -13.32
N GLY A 62 2.15 4.09 -14.40
CA GLY A 62 1.33 3.90 -15.59
C GLY A 62 -0.18 4.11 -15.37
N SER A 63 -0.56 5.00 -14.44
CA SER A 63 -1.96 5.27 -14.06
C SER A 63 -2.41 6.69 -14.46
N ASP A 64 -3.71 6.98 -14.32
CA ASP A 64 -4.26 8.33 -14.40
C ASP A 64 -4.12 9.02 -13.03
N LYS A 65 -3.83 10.32 -13.03
CA LYS A 65 -3.67 11.11 -11.80
C LYS A 65 -4.93 11.09 -10.89
N ARG A 66 -6.11 10.91 -11.47
CA ARG A 66 -7.37 10.79 -10.72
C ARG A 66 -7.44 9.55 -9.84
N ASN A 67 -6.60 8.55 -10.13
CA ASN A 67 -6.50 7.31 -9.36
C ASN A 67 -5.44 7.38 -8.24
N ILE A 68 -4.72 8.49 -8.11
CA ILE A 68 -3.71 8.66 -7.07
C ILE A 68 -4.34 9.32 -5.85
N VAL A 69 -4.20 8.68 -4.71
CA VAL A 69 -4.62 9.22 -3.41
C VAL A 69 -3.41 9.30 -2.50
N PHE A 70 -3.07 10.50 -2.04
CA PHE A 70 -2.04 10.69 -1.03
C PHE A 70 -2.60 10.39 0.36
N THR A 71 -1.87 9.61 1.13
CA THR A 71 -2.19 9.22 2.50
C THR A 71 -1.05 9.57 3.43
N SER A 72 -1.26 9.46 4.74
CA SER A 72 -0.23 9.76 5.74
C SER A 72 0.86 8.66 5.81
N CYS A 73 0.53 7.43 5.46
CA CYS A 73 1.45 6.28 5.54
C CYS A 73 0.87 5.05 4.83
N GLY A 74 1.71 4.00 4.65
CA GLY A 74 1.30 2.73 4.08
C GLY A 74 0.14 2.05 4.84
N THR A 75 0.11 2.15 6.16
CA THR A 75 -1.00 1.63 6.98
C THR A 75 -2.35 2.23 6.59
N GLU A 76 -2.40 3.55 6.39
CA GLU A 76 -3.63 4.22 5.93
C GLU A 76 -3.99 3.78 4.52
N SER A 77 -3.01 3.70 3.61
CA SER A 77 -3.23 3.24 2.23
C SER A 77 -3.82 1.85 2.17
N ASN A 78 -3.24 0.89 2.88
CA ASN A 78 -3.69 -0.50 2.91
C ASN A 78 -5.09 -0.62 3.52
N ASN A 79 -5.33 0.03 4.65
CA ASN A 79 -6.65 0.04 5.29
C ASN A 79 -7.71 0.66 4.37
N ALA A 80 -7.39 1.78 3.71
CA ALA A 80 -8.31 2.45 2.79
C ALA A 80 -8.62 1.58 1.56
N ALA A 81 -7.64 0.89 1.00
CA ALA A 81 -7.84 0.00 -0.15
C ALA A 81 -8.75 -1.18 0.22
N ILE A 82 -8.49 -1.87 1.32
CA ILE A 82 -9.28 -3.03 1.77
C ILE A 82 -10.68 -2.58 2.19
N GLN A 83 -10.79 -1.56 3.05
CA GLN A 83 -12.07 -1.05 3.51
C GLN A 83 -12.91 -0.51 2.36
N GLY A 84 -12.31 0.27 1.46
CA GLY A 84 -12.98 0.82 0.29
C GLY A 84 -13.54 -0.25 -0.64
N SER A 85 -12.81 -1.35 -0.83
CA SER A 85 -13.26 -2.49 -1.62
C SER A 85 -14.50 -3.17 -1.03
N LEU A 86 -14.52 -3.35 0.29
CA LEU A 86 -15.66 -3.91 1.02
C LEU A 86 -16.87 -2.97 0.98
N MET A 87 -16.66 -1.67 1.13
CA MET A 87 -17.74 -0.68 1.08
C MET A 87 -18.33 -0.54 -0.33
N ALA A 88 -17.51 -0.65 -1.36
CA ALA A 88 -17.97 -0.59 -2.76
C ALA A 88 -18.81 -1.81 -3.16
N ASN A 89 -18.66 -2.93 -2.47
CA ASN A 89 -19.36 -4.19 -2.74
C ASN A 89 -19.94 -4.78 -1.44
N PRO A 90 -21.02 -4.22 -0.89
CA PRO A 90 -21.54 -4.62 0.43
C PRO A 90 -21.98 -6.09 0.54
N MET A 91 -22.25 -6.73 -0.60
CA MET A 91 -22.58 -8.16 -0.66
C MET A 91 -21.36 -9.07 -0.57
N LYS A 92 -20.17 -8.54 -0.78
CA LYS A 92 -18.91 -9.27 -0.67
C LYS A 92 -18.31 -9.02 0.72
N ARG A 93 -18.16 -10.07 1.49
CA ARG A 93 -17.77 -9.96 2.91
C ARG A 93 -16.49 -10.74 3.25
N HIS A 94 -15.74 -11.15 2.24
CA HIS A 94 -14.55 -11.97 2.42
C HIS A 94 -13.31 -11.26 1.86
N VAL A 95 -12.20 -11.38 2.59
CA VAL A 95 -10.86 -10.89 2.23
C VAL A 95 -9.89 -12.06 2.26
N VAL A 96 -9.04 -12.16 1.26
CA VAL A 96 -7.92 -13.11 1.23
C VAL A 96 -6.62 -12.34 1.36
N THR A 97 -5.73 -12.78 2.24
CA THR A 97 -4.39 -12.19 2.43
C THR A 97 -3.41 -13.27 2.88
N THR A 98 -2.13 -12.95 3.06
CA THR A 98 -1.15 -13.93 3.53
C THR A 98 -0.96 -13.88 5.04
N ALA A 99 -0.46 -14.96 5.63
CA ALA A 99 -0.12 -15.01 7.06
C ALA A 99 1.13 -14.19 7.41
N VAL A 100 1.89 -13.75 6.41
CA VAL A 100 3.18 -13.05 6.55
C VAL A 100 3.12 -11.58 6.16
N GLU A 101 1.93 -11.02 6.03
CA GLU A 101 1.74 -9.59 5.78
C GLU A 101 2.33 -8.71 6.90
N HIS A 102 2.59 -7.45 6.56
CA HIS A 102 2.96 -6.47 7.58
C HIS A 102 1.92 -6.42 8.71
N SER A 103 2.38 -6.22 9.94
CA SER A 103 1.54 -6.25 11.14
C SER A 103 0.33 -5.31 11.09
N ALA A 104 0.41 -4.21 10.33
CA ALA A 104 -0.71 -3.28 10.11
C ALA A 104 -1.87 -3.97 9.38
N ASN A 105 -1.58 -4.71 8.28
CA ASN A 105 -2.58 -5.47 7.52
C ASN A 105 -3.20 -6.58 8.37
N ILE A 106 -2.37 -7.36 9.07
CA ILE A 106 -2.87 -8.45 9.94
C ILE A 106 -3.79 -7.90 11.04
N LYS A 107 -3.41 -6.79 11.69
CA LYS A 107 -4.25 -6.16 12.71
C LYS A 107 -5.57 -5.65 12.14
N PHE A 108 -5.53 -5.08 10.94
CA PHE A 108 -6.74 -4.61 10.28
C PHE A 108 -7.67 -5.77 9.87
N CYS A 109 -7.13 -6.86 9.33
CA CYS A 109 -7.89 -8.07 9.03
C CYS A 109 -8.57 -8.64 10.28
N ARG A 110 -7.86 -8.73 11.40
CA ARG A 110 -8.45 -9.14 12.69
C ARG A 110 -9.54 -8.19 13.19
N HIS A 111 -9.44 -6.91 12.89
CA HIS A 111 -10.52 -5.95 13.17
C HIS A 111 -11.74 -6.22 12.29
N LEU A 112 -11.54 -6.49 11.01
CA LEU A 112 -12.62 -6.84 10.08
C LEU A 112 -13.38 -8.09 10.53
N GLU A 113 -12.69 -9.12 11.03
CA GLU A 113 -13.34 -10.33 11.60
C GLU A 113 -14.27 -9.97 12.76
N LYS A 114 -13.85 -9.07 13.65
CA LYS A 114 -14.72 -8.58 14.75
C LYS A 114 -15.92 -7.78 14.26
N CYS A 115 -15.83 -7.19 13.06
CA CYS A 115 -16.92 -6.48 12.37
C CYS A 115 -17.81 -7.42 11.55
N GLY A 116 -17.59 -8.75 11.62
CA GLY A 116 -18.40 -9.77 10.95
C GLY A 116 -18.02 -10.00 9.49
N TYR A 117 -16.82 -9.59 9.05
CA TYR A 117 -16.24 -10.01 7.77
C TYR A 117 -15.47 -11.32 7.96
N GLU A 118 -15.29 -12.06 6.87
CA GLU A 118 -14.46 -13.27 6.87
C GLU A 118 -13.09 -12.97 6.27
N VAL A 119 -12.04 -13.54 6.85
CA VAL A 119 -10.66 -13.38 6.38
C VAL A 119 -10.02 -14.75 6.22
N THR A 120 -9.47 -15.02 5.03
CA THR A 120 -8.60 -16.18 4.81
C THR A 120 -7.14 -15.72 4.82
N LEU A 121 -6.35 -16.28 5.72
CA LEU A 121 -4.90 -16.12 5.77
C LEU A 121 -4.25 -17.29 5.04
N LEU A 122 -3.69 -17.03 3.86
CA LEU A 122 -2.94 -18.03 3.10
C LEU A 122 -1.63 -18.35 3.83
N PRO A 123 -1.32 -19.62 4.03
CA PRO A 123 -0.01 -20.01 4.55
C PRO A 123 1.08 -19.74 3.49
N VAL A 124 2.33 -19.71 3.95
CA VAL A 124 3.51 -19.78 3.09
C VAL A 124 4.31 -21.03 3.45
N ASP A 125 5.07 -21.55 2.51
CA ASP A 125 5.99 -22.65 2.72
C ASP A 125 7.26 -22.21 3.47
N LEU A 126 8.24 -23.11 3.60
CA LEU A 126 9.51 -22.84 4.29
C LEU A 126 10.39 -21.82 3.55
N ASP A 127 10.19 -21.64 2.25
CA ASP A 127 10.87 -20.66 1.42
C ASP A 127 10.11 -19.31 1.37
N GLY A 128 8.95 -19.24 2.03
CA GLY A 128 8.09 -18.06 2.10
C GLY A 128 7.17 -17.88 0.89
N ALA A 129 7.04 -18.87 0.01
CA ALA A 129 6.18 -18.84 -1.16
C ALA A 129 4.74 -19.26 -0.83
N ILE A 130 3.76 -18.71 -1.58
CA ILE A 130 2.36 -19.15 -1.53
C ILE A 130 2.11 -20.26 -2.56
N ASP A 131 1.17 -21.17 -2.25
CA ASP A 131 0.63 -22.10 -3.23
C ASP A 131 -0.52 -21.43 -4.01
N PHE A 132 -0.43 -21.43 -5.33
CA PHE A 132 -1.51 -20.91 -6.20
C PHE A 132 -2.79 -21.74 -6.13
N CYS A 133 -2.71 -23.04 -5.82
CA CYS A 133 -3.89 -23.87 -5.60
C CYS A 133 -4.63 -23.41 -4.34
N ASP A 134 -3.90 -23.07 -3.28
CA ASP A 134 -4.48 -22.52 -2.06
C ASP A 134 -5.13 -21.16 -2.32
N LEU A 135 -4.45 -20.28 -3.08
CA LEU A 135 -5.03 -18.99 -3.47
C LEU A 135 -6.32 -19.17 -4.27
N GLN A 136 -6.31 -20.03 -5.30
CA GLN A 136 -7.50 -20.29 -6.12
C GLN A 136 -8.65 -20.87 -5.31
N SER A 137 -8.35 -21.77 -4.39
CA SER A 137 -9.35 -22.40 -3.51
C SER A 137 -9.91 -21.42 -2.47
N ALA A 138 -9.13 -20.43 -2.04
CA ALA A 138 -9.55 -19.41 -1.10
C ALA A 138 -10.48 -18.36 -1.73
N ILE A 139 -10.38 -18.14 -3.05
CA ILE A 139 -11.25 -17.18 -3.74
C ILE A 139 -12.66 -17.74 -3.86
N ARG A 140 -13.63 -17.00 -3.30
CA ARG A 140 -15.05 -17.35 -3.28
C ARG A 140 -15.87 -16.29 -4.00
N GLN A 141 -17.15 -16.60 -4.24
CA GLN A 141 -18.09 -15.67 -4.90
C GLN A 141 -18.24 -14.34 -4.10
N ASP A 142 -18.16 -14.42 -2.78
CA ASP A 142 -18.24 -13.26 -1.87
C ASP A 142 -16.87 -12.65 -1.52
N THR A 143 -15.77 -13.05 -2.17
CA THR A 143 -14.47 -12.42 -2.01
C THR A 143 -14.48 -11.02 -2.63
N ALA A 144 -14.24 -10.00 -1.81
CA ALA A 144 -14.17 -8.60 -2.25
C ALA A 144 -12.78 -8.27 -2.81
N ILE A 145 -11.73 -8.73 -2.15
CA ILE A 145 -10.36 -8.37 -2.47
C ILE A 145 -9.39 -9.46 -2.02
N VAL A 146 -8.35 -9.65 -2.81
CA VAL A 146 -7.12 -10.36 -2.43
C VAL A 146 -6.05 -9.30 -2.19
N SER A 147 -5.42 -9.31 -1.01
CA SER A 147 -4.39 -8.35 -0.61
C SER A 147 -3.12 -9.11 -0.24
N ILE A 148 -2.08 -9.01 -1.07
CA ILE A 148 -0.81 -9.70 -0.87
C ILE A 148 0.33 -8.72 -1.12
N MET A 149 1.27 -8.60 -0.16
CA MET A 149 2.43 -7.73 -0.28
C MET A 149 3.32 -8.14 -1.46
N TRP A 150 4.06 -7.17 -2.02
CA TRP A 150 4.99 -7.49 -3.10
C TRP A 150 6.29 -8.11 -2.59
N ALA A 151 6.88 -7.50 -1.57
CA ALA A 151 8.09 -8.00 -0.95
C ALA A 151 7.91 -8.08 0.57
N ASN A 152 8.34 -9.16 1.19
CA ASN A 152 8.29 -9.29 2.64
C ASN A 152 9.42 -8.48 3.29
N ASN A 153 9.07 -7.60 4.20
CA ASN A 153 10.02 -6.69 4.88
C ASN A 153 10.97 -7.40 5.85
N GLU A 154 10.66 -8.62 6.31
CA GLU A 154 11.48 -9.38 7.24
C GLU A 154 12.42 -10.34 6.51
N THR A 155 11.91 -11.05 5.50
CA THR A 155 12.63 -12.13 4.82
C THR A 155 13.20 -11.72 3.46
N GLY A 156 12.65 -10.66 2.83
CA GLY A 156 13.02 -10.25 1.48
C GLY A 156 12.41 -11.11 0.37
N VAL A 157 11.51 -12.04 0.69
CA VAL A 157 10.83 -12.87 -0.30
C VAL A 157 9.94 -11.99 -1.18
N LEU A 158 10.06 -12.19 -2.51
CA LEU A 158 9.21 -11.52 -3.50
C LEU A 158 8.03 -12.41 -3.86
N PHE A 159 6.82 -11.86 -3.77
CA PHE A 159 5.62 -12.56 -4.23
C PHE A 159 5.40 -12.34 -5.73
N PRO A 160 4.94 -13.36 -6.47
CA PRO A 160 4.68 -13.29 -7.91
C PRO A 160 3.38 -12.54 -8.19
N ILE A 161 3.39 -11.22 -8.02
CA ILE A 161 2.19 -10.38 -8.05
C ILE A 161 1.49 -10.35 -9.42
N GLU A 162 2.22 -10.59 -10.52
CA GLU A 162 1.64 -10.63 -11.87
C GLU A 162 0.73 -11.85 -12.05
N GLU A 163 1.19 -13.02 -11.59
CA GLU A 163 0.45 -14.28 -11.62
C GLU A 163 -0.75 -14.22 -10.67
N ILE A 164 -0.56 -13.68 -9.45
CA ILE A 164 -1.63 -13.45 -8.48
C ILE A 164 -2.70 -12.53 -9.07
N ALA A 165 -2.29 -11.43 -9.71
CA ALA A 165 -3.20 -10.49 -10.36
C ALA A 165 -3.97 -11.16 -11.52
N ALA A 166 -3.33 -12.05 -12.27
CA ALA A 166 -3.99 -12.81 -13.34
C ALA A 166 -5.07 -13.76 -12.78
N ILE A 167 -4.77 -14.46 -11.67
CA ILE A 167 -5.73 -15.32 -10.97
C ILE A 167 -6.92 -14.48 -10.46
N CYS A 168 -6.66 -13.36 -9.81
CA CYS A 168 -7.71 -12.47 -9.30
C CYS A 168 -8.61 -11.94 -10.42
N ARG A 169 -8.00 -11.53 -11.54
CA ARG A 169 -8.72 -11.03 -12.71
C ARG A 169 -9.63 -12.09 -13.33
N SER A 170 -9.14 -13.33 -13.45
CA SER A 170 -9.95 -14.45 -14.00
C SER A 170 -11.15 -14.79 -13.12
N ASN A 171 -11.09 -14.49 -11.82
CA ASN A 171 -12.17 -14.71 -10.86
C ASN A 171 -13.01 -13.45 -10.59
N ASN A 172 -12.76 -12.34 -11.31
CA ASN A 172 -13.43 -11.05 -11.09
C ASN A 172 -13.36 -10.55 -9.65
N VAL A 173 -12.17 -10.66 -9.04
CA VAL A 173 -11.85 -10.19 -7.69
C VAL A 173 -10.80 -9.10 -7.78
N LEU A 174 -10.93 -8.07 -6.95
CA LEU A 174 -9.91 -7.02 -6.86
C LEU A 174 -8.61 -7.57 -6.29
N PHE A 175 -7.50 -7.11 -6.83
CA PHE A 175 -6.17 -7.39 -6.29
C PHE A 175 -5.53 -6.10 -5.77
N HIS A 176 -5.01 -6.16 -4.56
CA HIS A 176 -4.23 -5.12 -3.91
C HIS A 176 -2.86 -5.67 -3.53
N THR A 177 -1.83 -4.87 -3.68
CA THR A 177 -0.49 -5.19 -3.17
C THR A 177 0.06 -4.06 -2.30
N ASP A 178 0.58 -4.42 -1.13
CA ASP A 178 1.45 -3.55 -0.35
C ASP A 178 2.84 -3.57 -1.01
N ALA A 179 3.21 -2.47 -1.61
CA ALA A 179 4.49 -2.31 -2.32
C ALA A 179 5.42 -1.32 -1.61
N VAL A 180 5.36 -1.23 -0.28
CA VAL A 180 6.22 -0.34 0.53
C VAL A 180 7.68 -0.77 0.43
N GLN A 181 7.98 -2.09 0.33
CA GLN A 181 9.31 -2.64 0.09
C GLN A 181 9.56 -2.85 -1.40
#